data_18b7966c26d3f857856f4483af429b68
#
_entry.id   18b7966c26d3f857856f4483af429b68
#
_cell.length_a   1.000
_cell.length_b   1.000
_cell.length_c   1.000
_cell.angle_alpha   90.00
_cell.angle_beta   90.00
_cell.angle_gamma   90.00
#
_symmetry.space_group_name_H-M   'P 1'
#
loop_
_entity.id
_entity.type
_entity.pdbx_description
1 polymer ?
#
loop_
_entity_poly.entity_id
_entity_poly.type
_entity_poly.pdbx_seq_one_letter_code
_entity_poly.pdbx_strand_id
1 'polypeptide(L)'
;MALLDDYIKDLAPLVNLDCGTCNTAGVTRAAEIMKGYFESIGFTCELIDLGPKAGRGLLARNKPHADRYDVLLNGHLDTVFADGTAAARPFSIDGDFAHGPGCADCKGGILAAYYACKTARPKDLERLSICCAFNPDEEIGSTSSHEWLASIGARSKCALIVECARAGGELVRSRKGVADLKVVFRGRSAHAGNNPQDGANANVA
;
A
#
# COMPACT_ATOMS: atom_id res chain seq x y z
N MET A 1 -0.60 -26.52 -9.69
CA MET A 1 0.07 -26.84 -8.41
C MET A 1 1.38 -26.06 -8.32
N ALA A 2 2.37 -26.26 -9.17
CA ALA A 2 3.68 -25.58 -9.03
C ALA A 2 3.60 -24.04 -8.88
N LEU A 3 2.77 -23.34 -9.65
CA LEU A 3 2.66 -21.87 -9.57
C LEU A 3 2.06 -21.40 -8.22
N LEU A 4 1.09 -22.11 -7.68
CA LEU A 4 0.50 -21.80 -6.39
C LEU A 4 1.47 -22.07 -5.25
N ASP A 5 2.22 -23.17 -5.32
CA ASP A 5 3.23 -23.52 -4.32
C ASP A 5 4.35 -22.48 -4.29
N ASP A 6 4.81 -22.01 -5.46
CA ASP A 6 5.77 -20.92 -5.57
C ASP A 6 5.22 -19.60 -4.99
N TYR A 7 3.97 -19.27 -5.30
CA TYR A 7 3.30 -18.08 -4.77
C TYR A 7 3.19 -18.10 -3.25
N ILE A 8 2.78 -19.23 -2.67
CA ILE A 8 2.68 -19.43 -1.22
C ILE A 8 4.06 -19.27 -0.55
N LYS A 9 5.10 -19.85 -1.16
CA LYS A 9 6.48 -19.76 -0.69
C LYS A 9 6.97 -18.30 -0.69
N ASP A 10 6.68 -17.55 -1.75
CA ASP A 10 7.11 -16.16 -1.91
C ASP A 10 6.27 -15.20 -1.04
N LEU A 11 5.02 -15.57 -0.67
CA LEU A 11 4.17 -14.79 0.22
C LEU A 11 4.63 -14.84 1.69
N ALA A 12 5.10 -16.00 2.14
CA ALA A 12 5.47 -16.23 3.53
C ALA A 12 6.46 -15.19 4.10
N PRO A 13 7.59 -14.84 3.44
CA PRO A 13 8.52 -13.85 3.96
C PRO A 13 7.92 -12.44 4.05
N LEU A 14 6.98 -12.08 3.19
CA LEU A 14 6.27 -10.81 3.28
C LEU A 14 5.32 -10.78 4.49
N VAL A 15 4.55 -11.86 4.69
CA VAL A 15 3.58 -11.95 5.79
C VAL A 15 4.25 -12.06 7.15
N ASN A 16 5.38 -12.75 7.24
CA ASN A 16 6.18 -12.89 8.47
C ASN A 16 7.02 -11.64 8.81
N LEU A 17 6.82 -10.55 8.08
CA LEU A 17 7.49 -9.28 8.34
C LEU A 17 6.52 -8.29 8.98
N ASP A 18 6.90 -7.73 10.13
CA ASP A 18 6.20 -6.59 10.70
C ASP A 18 6.47 -5.35 9.84
N CYS A 19 5.42 -4.79 9.28
CA CYS A 19 5.46 -3.59 8.42
C CYS A 19 4.26 -2.69 8.65
N GLY A 20 3.87 -2.47 9.90
CA GLY A 20 2.92 -1.41 10.25
C GLY A 20 3.42 -0.06 9.73
N THR A 21 2.53 0.84 9.32
CA THR A 21 2.91 2.11 8.66
C THR A 21 3.98 2.89 9.42
N CYS A 22 3.94 2.88 10.76
CA CYS A 22 4.94 3.54 11.62
C CYS A 22 6.29 2.79 11.67
N ASN A 23 6.37 1.53 11.28
CA ASN A 23 7.60 0.75 11.18
C ASN A 23 8.25 0.97 9.80
N THR A 24 8.83 2.14 9.61
CA THR A 24 9.43 2.54 8.32
C THR A 24 10.53 1.59 7.83
N ALA A 25 11.25 0.95 8.77
CA ALA A 25 12.27 -0.05 8.44
C ALA A 25 11.62 -1.35 7.91
N GLY A 26 10.56 -1.83 8.55
CA GLY A 26 9.80 -2.99 8.10
C GLY A 26 9.15 -2.77 6.74
N VAL A 27 8.50 -1.61 6.53
CA VAL A 27 7.92 -1.23 5.24
C VAL A 27 8.99 -1.17 4.14
N THR A 28 10.14 -0.55 4.45
CA THR A 28 11.28 -0.52 3.50
C THR A 28 11.77 -1.94 3.18
N ARG A 29 11.81 -2.83 4.18
CA ARG A 29 12.20 -4.23 3.94
C ARG A 29 11.21 -4.97 3.05
N ALA A 30 9.90 -4.71 3.19
CA ALA A 30 8.89 -5.24 2.27
C ALA A 30 9.13 -4.75 0.83
N ALA A 31 9.45 -3.45 0.67
CA ALA A 31 9.81 -2.89 -0.64
C ALA A 31 11.05 -3.55 -1.25
N GLU A 32 12.07 -3.83 -0.45
CA GLU A 32 13.30 -4.53 -0.89
C GLU A 32 13.03 -5.96 -1.35
N ILE A 33 12.18 -6.71 -0.63
CA ILE A 33 11.77 -8.07 -1.02
C ILE A 33 11.06 -8.02 -2.37
N MET A 34 10.06 -7.15 -2.51
CA MET A 34 9.32 -6.99 -3.76
C MET A 34 10.21 -6.50 -4.90
N LYS A 35 11.16 -5.59 -4.62
CA LYS A 35 12.19 -5.16 -5.57
C LYS A 35 12.97 -6.36 -6.13
N GLY A 36 13.46 -7.24 -5.25
CA GLY A 36 14.18 -8.45 -5.67
C GLY A 36 13.33 -9.36 -6.56
N TYR A 37 12.05 -9.52 -6.26
CA TYR A 37 11.15 -10.29 -7.11
C TYR A 37 11.00 -9.68 -8.51
N PHE A 38 10.72 -8.39 -8.62
CA PHE A 38 10.57 -7.71 -9.92
C PHE A 38 11.88 -7.66 -10.71
N GLU A 39 13.01 -7.46 -10.07
CA GLU A 39 14.33 -7.52 -10.73
C GLU A 39 14.62 -8.90 -11.30
N SER A 40 14.17 -9.98 -10.63
CA SER A 40 14.36 -11.36 -11.10
C SER A 40 13.66 -11.66 -12.44
N ILE A 41 12.67 -10.85 -12.81
CA ILE A 41 11.95 -10.95 -14.09
C ILE A 41 12.30 -9.82 -15.08
N GLY A 42 13.40 -9.10 -14.83
CA GLY A 42 13.95 -8.09 -15.73
C GLY A 42 13.31 -6.70 -15.66
N PHE A 43 12.54 -6.42 -14.61
CA PHE A 43 12.04 -5.05 -14.37
C PHE A 43 13.14 -4.16 -13.79
N THR A 44 13.14 -2.90 -14.20
CA THR A 44 13.97 -1.88 -13.54
C THR A 44 13.23 -1.34 -12.33
N CYS A 45 13.88 -1.41 -11.17
CA CYS A 45 13.27 -1.09 -9.88
C CYS A 45 13.98 0.05 -9.17
N GLU A 46 13.21 0.92 -8.52
CA GLU A 46 13.67 2.03 -7.70
C GLU A 46 12.96 2.04 -6.35
N LEU A 47 13.72 2.22 -5.27
CA LEU A 47 13.16 2.52 -3.95
C LEU A 47 12.99 4.03 -3.81
N ILE A 48 11.76 4.47 -3.64
CA ILE A 48 11.38 5.88 -3.65
C ILE A 48 11.42 6.42 -2.22
N ASP A 49 12.15 7.50 -2.03
CA ASP A 49 12.19 8.25 -0.78
C ASP A 49 10.98 9.19 -0.72
N LEU A 50 10.10 8.97 0.22
CA LEU A 50 8.88 9.75 0.44
C LEU A 50 8.92 10.56 1.73
N GLY A 51 10.12 10.76 2.26
CA GLY A 51 10.39 11.55 3.44
C GLY A 51 10.57 10.73 4.73
N PRO A 52 10.96 11.38 5.82
CA PRO A 52 11.45 10.71 7.03
C PRO A 52 10.36 9.99 7.84
N LYS A 53 9.08 10.20 7.52
CA LYS A 53 7.96 9.60 8.24
C LYS A 53 7.39 8.36 7.53
N ALA A 54 7.86 8.06 6.33
CA ALA A 54 7.42 6.92 5.55
C ALA A 54 8.57 5.92 5.32
N GLY A 55 8.24 4.65 5.14
CA GLY A 55 9.14 3.68 4.55
C GLY A 55 9.40 4.01 3.08
N ARG A 56 10.26 3.26 2.40
CA ARG A 56 10.49 3.42 0.98
C ARG A 56 9.32 2.85 0.18
N GLY A 57 8.85 3.61 -0.83
CA GLY A 57 7.98 3.08 -1.86
C GLY A 57 8.76 2.27 -2.89
N LEU A 58 8.09 1.42 -3.66
CA LEU A 58 8.67 0.68 -4.78
C LEU A 58 8.07 1.12 -6.10
N LEU A 59 8.94 1.47 -7.05
CA LEU A 59 8.60 1.67 -8.46
C LEU A 59 9.30 0.61 -9.30
N ALA A 60 8.54 -0.27 -9.96
CA ALA A 60 9.07 -1.30 -10.85
C ALA A 60 8.48 -1.13 -12.25
N ARG A 61 9.32 -1.19 -13.32
CA ARG A 61 8.93 -0.89 -14.70
C ARG A 61 9.59 -1.87 -15.66
N ASN A 62 8.79 -2.42 -16.60
CA ASN A 62 9.35 -3.26 -17.66
C ASN A 62 10.01 -2.42 -18.77
N LYS A 63 9.59 -1.15 -18.92
CA LYS A 63 10.17 -0.18 -19.85
C LYS A 63 10.56 1.09 -19.10
N PRO A 64 11.79 1.19 -18.58
CA PRO A 64 12.21 2.28 -17.69
C PRO A 64 12.19 3.67 -18.31
N HIS A 65 12.33 3.75 -19.64
CA HIS A 65 12.35 5.01 -20.39
C HIS A 65 11.00 5.41 -20.99
N ALA A 66 9.92 4.69 -20.65
CA ALA A 66 8.59 5.04 -21.14
C ALA A 66 8.06 6.30 -20.45
N ASP A 67 7.61 7.28 -21.22
CA ASP A 67 6.98 8.50 -20.69
C ASP A 67 5.58 8.24 -20.16
N ARG A 68 4.90 7.24 -20.68
CA ARG A 68 3.54 6.84 -20.31
C ARG A 68 3.44 5.34 -20.14
N TYR A 69 2.52 4.93 -19.30
CA TYR A 69 2.25 3.52 -19.01
C TYR A 69 0.91 3.07 -19.58
N ASP A 70 0.87 1.88 -20.17
CA ASP A 70 -0.38 1.26 -20.58
C ASP A 70 -1.16 0.77 -19.35
N VAL A 71 -0.44 0.22 -18.36
CA VAL A 71 -1.02 -0.30 -17.13
C VAL A 71 -0.19 0.13 -15.93
N LEU A 72 -0.86 0.67 -14.93
CA LEU A 72 -0.35 0.83 -13.58
C LEU A 72 -0.93 -0.27 -12.69
N LEU A 73 -0.09 -1.04 -12.03
CA LEU A 73 -0.46 -1.92 -10.91
C LEU A 73 -0.09 -1.21 -9.62
N ASN A 74 -1.08 -0.89 -8.79
CA ASN A 74 -0.86 -0.19 -7.53
C ASN A 74 -1.41 -1.00 -6.34
N GLY A 75 -0.66 -1.01 -5.27
CA GLY A 75 -0.99 -1.56 -3.97
C GLY A 75 -0.08 -0.94 -2.93
N HIS A 76 -0.12 -1.42 -1.69
CA HIS A 76 0.67 -0.86 -0.61
C HIS A 76 1.52 -1.91 0.11
N LEU A 77 2.54 -1.43 0.82
CA LEU A 77 3.56 -2.23 1.49
C LEU A 77 3.32 -2.31 3.00
N ASP A 78 2.63 -1.32 3.54
CA ASP A 78 2.34 -1.18 4.96
C ASP A 78 1.12 -2.00 5.38
N THR A 79 0.89 -2.07 6.68
CA THR A 79 -0.27 -2.71 7.30
C THR A 79 -0.71 -1.93 8.54
N VAL A 80 -1.92 -2.19 9.02
CA VAL A 80 -2.45 -1.63 10.29
C VAL A 80 -1.86 -2.28 11.54
N PHE A 81 -1.04 -3.32 11.41
CA PHE A 81 -0.63 -4.15 12.54
C PHE A 81 0.60 -3.59 13.27
N ALA A 82 0.57 -3.69 14.60
CA ALA A 82 1.72 -3.33 15.44
C ALA A 82 2.87 -4.34 15.32
N ASP A 83 4.08 -3.90 15.66
CA ASP A 83 5.26 -4.76 15.72
C ASP A 83 5.04 -5.93 16.70
N GLY A 84 5.60 -7.09 16.34
CA GLY A 84 5.40 -8.36 17.05
C GLY A 84 4.18 -9.15 16.58
N THR A 85 3.31 -8.55 15.73
CA THR A 85 2.12 -9.26 15.23
C THR A 85 2.50 -10.42 14.31
N ALA A 86 3.50 -10.25 13.46
CA ALA A 86 3.97 -11.33 12.60
C ALA A 86 4.50 -12.53 13.36
N ALA A 87 5.19 -12.30 14.48
CA ALA A 87 5.66 -13.37 15.37
C ALA A 87 4.49 -14.05 16.13
N ALA A 88 3.49 -13.28 16.57
CA ALA A 88 2.32 -13.79 17.30
C ALA A 88 1.32 -14.54 16.38
N ARG A 89 1.25 -14.17 15.09
CA ARG A 89 0.37 -14.77 14.09
C ARG A 89 1.16 -15.02 12.79
N PRO A 90 2.13 -15.96 12.81
CA PRO A 90 2.97 -16.22 11.65
C PRO A 90 2.13 -16.73 10.47
N PHE A 91 2.70 -16.57 9.28
CA PHE A 91 2.11 -17.13 8.08
C PHE A 91 1.79 -18.61 8.23
N SER A 92 0.59 -19.00 7.90
CA SER A 92 0.14 -20.39 7.91
C SER A 92 -0.90 -20.64 6.84
N ILE A 93 -1.03 -21.92 6.45
CA ILE A 93 -2.07 -22.39 5.54
C ILE A 93 -3.00 -23.33 6.33
N ASP A 94 -4.31 -23.11 6.20
CA ASP A 94 -5.34 -23.97 6.72
C ASP A 94 -6.38 -24.24 5.63
N GLY A 95 -6.37 -25.44 5.08
CA GLY A 95 -7.17 -25.80 3.90
C GLY A 95 -6.85 -24.87 2.71
N ASP A 96 -7.86 -24.16 2.25
CA ASP A 96 -7.74 -23.23 1.11
C ASP A 96 -7.41 -21.79 1.53
N PHE A 97 -7.11 -21.54 2.81
CA PHE A 97 -6.89 -20.21 3.34
C PHE A 97 -5.44 -20.00 3.78
N ALA A 98 -4.90 -18.84 3.41
CA ALA A 98 -3.63 -18.32 3.93
C ALA A 98 -3.92 -17.32 5.06
N HIS A 99 -3.23 -17.48 6.19
CA HIS A 99 -3.39 -16.66 7.38
C HIS A 99 -2.11 -15.91 7.70
N GLY A 100 -2.27 -14.72 8.28
CA GLY A 100 -1.18 -13.88 8.78
C GLY A 100 -1.42 -12.39 8.51
N PRO A 101 -0.64 -11.48 9.12
CA PRO A 101 -0.84 -10.04 9.00
C PRO A 101 -0.58 -9.55 7.56
N GLY A 102 -1.58 -8.92 6.98
CA GLY A 102 -1.50 -8.38 5.61
C GLY A 102 -1.64 -9.41 4.50
N CYS A 103 -2.01 -10.69 4.77
CA CYS A 103 -2.22 -11.69 3.71
C CYS A 103 -3.16 -11.20 2.61
N ALA A 104 -4.29 -10.59 2.99
CA ALA A 104 -5.27 -10.06 2.05
C ALA A 104 -5.00 -8.58 1.73
N ASP A 105 -4.64 -7.82 2.76
CA ASP A 105 -4.48 -6.37 2.71
C ASP A 105 -3.02 -5.98 3.05
N CYS A 106 -2.12 -5.67 2.12
CA CYS A 106 -2.37 -5.96 0.69
C CYS A 106 -1.20 -6.81 0.11
N LYS A 107 -0.45 -7.56 0.99
CA LYS A 107 0.76 -8.34 0.61
C LYS A 107 0.46 -9.40 -0.46
N GLY A 108 -0.69 -10.07 -0.35
CA GLY A 108 -1.14 -11.00 -1.39
C GLY A 108 -1.39 -10.29 -2.72
N GLY A 109 -2.02 -9.13 -2.69
CA GLY A 109 -2.29 -8.36 -3.89
C GLY A 109 -1.02 -7.90 -4.61
N ILE A 110 -0.05 -7.31 -3.90
CA ILE A 110 1.22 -6.87 -4.52
C ILE A 110 2.04 -8.04 -5.06
N LEU A 111 2.00 -9.19 -4.39
CA LEU A 111 2.63 -10.40 -4.90
C LEU A 111 1.87 -10.95 -6.11
N ALA A 112 0.54 -10.87 -6.16
CA ALA A 112 -0.25 -11.24 -7.33
C ALA A 112 0.10 -10.37 -8.55
N ALA A 113 0.36 -9.07 -8.35
CA ALA A 113 0.85 -8.18 -9.40
C ALA A 113 2.20 -8.65 -9.97
N TYR A 114 3.14 -9.06 -9.11
CA TYR A 114 4.40 -9.67 -9.55
C TYR A 114 4.17 -10.94 -10.36
N TYR A 115 3.33 -11.85 -9.86
CA TYR A 115 3.05 -13.11 -10.56
C TYR A 115 2.31 -12.91 -11.88
N ALA A 116 1.45 -11.91 -11.98
CA ALA A 116 0.83 -11.52 -13.25
C ALA A 116 1.89 -11.09 -14.27
N CYS A 117 2.88 -10.30 -13.87
CA CYS A 117 4.01 -9.93 -14.73
C CYS A 117 4.91 -11.12 -15.06
N LYS A 118 5.24 -11.98 -14.06
CA LYS A 118 6.09 -13.17 -14.21
C LYS A 118 5.53 -14.19 -15.20
N THR A 119 4.21 -14.34 -15.23
CA THR A 119 3.51 -15.32 -16.08
C THR A 119 2.93 -14.73 -17.37
N ALA A 120 3.06 -13.42 -17.56
CA ALA A 120 2.63 -12.77 -18.79
C ALA A 120 3.41 -13.32 -20.01
N ARG A 121 2.73 -13.39 -21.15
CA ARG A 121 3.39 -13.82 -22.38
C ARG A 121 4.45 -12.78 -22.79
N PRO A 122 5.65 -13.19 -23.24
CA PRO A 122 6.72 -12.27 -23.63
C PRO A 122 6.25 -11.19 -24.61
N LYS A 123 5.45 -11.54 -25.62
CA LYS A 123 4.89 -10.61 -26.59
C LYS A 123 3.99 -9.52 -25.98
N ASP A 124 3.34 -9.79 -24.85
CA ASP A 124 2.50 -8.81 -24.17
C ASP A 124 3.38 -7.84 -23.37
N LEU A 125 4.44 -8.33 -22.74
CA LEU A 125 5.44 -7.50 -22.05
C LEU A 125 6.22 -6.60 -23.04
N GLU A 126 6.52 -7.11 -24.23
CA GLU A 126 7.15 -6.31 -25.29
C GLU A 126 6.23 -5.20 -25.79
N ARG A 127 4.93 -5.46 -25.90
CA ARG A 127 3.94 -4.52 -26.41
C ARG A 127 3.53 -3.48 -25.36
N LEU A 128 3.31 -3.89 -24.12
CA LEU A 128 2.78 -3.05 -23.06
C LEU A 128 3.90 -2.37 -22.25
N SER A 129 3.66 -1.13 -21.86
CA SER A 129 4.42 -0.44 -20.85
C SER A 129 3.72 -0.59 -19.51
N ILE A 130 4.32 -1.38 -18.59
CA ILE A 130 3.77 -1.73 -17.29
C ILE A 130 4.59 -1.03 -16.21
N CYS A 131 3.87 -0.37 -15.29
CA CYS A 131 4.42 0.25 -14.10
C CYS A 131 3.76 -0.40 -12.88
N CYS A 132 4.55 -0.84 -11.91
CA CYS A 132 4.08 -1.25 -10.60
C CYS A 132 4.56 -0.21 -9.60
N ALA A 133 3.64 0.39 -8.85
CA ALA A 133 3.92 1.39 -7.83
C ALA A 133 3.28 0.96 -6.51
N PHE A 134 4.13 0.65 -5.52
CA PHE A 134 3.66 0.22 -4.20
C PHE A 134 4.06 1.25 -3.16
N ASN A 135 3.07 1.85 -2.52
CA ASN A 135 3.28 2.92 -1.54
C ASN A 135 3.44 2.39 -0.12
N PRO A 136 4.09 3.16 0.76
CA PRO A 136 4.44 2.71 2.11
C PRO A 136 3.47 3.16 3.20
N ASP A 137 2.38 3.87 2.88
CA ASP A 137 1.57 4.62 3.84
C ASP A 137 0.08 4.71 3.47
N GLU A 138 -0.46 3.65 2.84
CA GLU A 138 -1.87 3.59 2.44
C GLU A 138 -2.79 3.64 3.66
N GLU A 139 -2.46 2.89 4.70
CA GLU A 139 -3.27 2.68 5.91
C GLU A 139 -3.51 3.96 6.75
N ILE A 140 -2.76 5.01 6.44
CA ILE A 140 -2.94 6.35 7.02
C ILE A 140 -3.35 7.40 5.97
N GLY A 141 -3.86 6.96 4.82
CA GLY A 141 -4.38 7.82 3.76
C GLY A 141 -3.32 8.36 2.81
N SER A 142 -2.22 7.63 2.60
CA SER A 142 -1.15 7.96 1.62
C SER A 142 -0.58 9.37 1.79
N THR A 143 -0.42 9.81 3.04
CA THR A 143 -0.07 11.20 3.37
C THR A 143 1.28 11.66 2.80
N SER A 144 2.23 10.73 2.63
CA SER A 144 3.54 10.99 2.04
C SER A 144 3.60 10.62 0.56
N SER A 145 2.81 9.63 0.11
CA SER A 145 2.89 9.06 -1.24
C SER A 145 1.88 9.63 -2.22
N HIS A 146 0.89 10.41 -1.78
CA HIS A 146 -0.21 10.89 -2.61
C HIS A 146 0.24 11.60 -3.90
N GLU A 147 1.13 12.58 -3.80
CA GLU A 147 1.61 13.34 -4.98
C GLU A 147 2.40 12.46 -5.94
N TRP A 148 3.22 11.56 -5.40
CA TRP A 148 3.97 10.59 -6.17
C TRP A 148 3.04 9.67 -6.96
N LEU A 149 2.05 9.06 -6.30
CA LEU A 149 1.06 8.19 -6.97
C LEU A 149 0.23 8.95 -8.00
N ALA A 150 -0.21 10.18 -7.68
CA ALA A 150 -0.95 11.02 -8.61
C ALA A 150 -0.14 11.31 -9.89
N SER A 151 1.18 11.57 -9.75
CA SER A 151 2.07 11.81 -10.88
C SER A 151 2.21 10.60 -11.81
N ILE A 152 2.21 9.38 -11.24
CA ILE A 152 2.27 8.14 -12.01
C ILE A 152 0.90 7.85 -12.66
N GLY A 153 -0.18 8.02 -11.89
CA GLY A 153 -1.54 7.84 -12.36
C GLY A 153 -1.87 8.71 -13.57
N ALA A 154 -1.47 9.99 -13.55
CA ALA A 154 -1.66 10.93 -14.67
C ALA A 154 -0.96 10.51 -15.97
N ARG A 155 0.06 9.65 -15.87
CA ARG A 155 0.81 9.10 -16.99
C ARG A 155 0.34 7.70 -17.41
N SER A 156 -0.65 7.15 -16.75
CA SER A 156 -1.14 5.79 -16.98
C SER A 156 -2.48 5.77 -17.70
N LYS A 157 -2.67 4.86 -18.67
CA LYS A 157 -3.95 4.70 -19.38
C LYS A 157 -5.01 4.04 -18.52
N CYS A 158 -4.61 3.06 -17.70
CA CYS A 158 -5.47 2.44 -16.70
C CYS A 158 -4.67 2.10 -15.45
N ALA A 159 -5.36 2.06 -14.30
CA ALA A 159 -4.81 1.62 -13.03
C ALA A 159 -5.63 0.42 -12.52
N LEU A 160 -4.94 -0.62 -12.11
CA LEU A 160 -5.49 -1.77 -11.41
C LEU A 160 -4.95 -1.73 -9.98
N ILE A 161 -5.84 -1.52 -9.04
CA ILE A 161 -5.51 -1.47 -7.61
C ILE A 161 -5.64 -2.90 -7.08
N VAL A 162 -4.52 -3.44 -6.58
CA VAL A 162 -4.43 -4.86 -6.20
C VAL A 162 -4.82 -5.11 -4.75
N GLU A 163 -5.84 -4.38 -4.31
CA GLU A 163 -6.50 -4.58 -3.02
C GLU A 163 -7.31 -5.88 -2.99
N CYS A 164 -7.76 -6.25 -1.79
CA CYS A 164 -8.56 -7.46 -1.62
C CYS A 164 -9.90 -7.37 -2.38
N ALA A 165 -10.22 -8.44 -3.11
CA ALA A 165 -11.50 -8.60 -3.76
C ALA A 165 -12.65 -8.73 -2.74
N ARG A 166 -13.88 -8.58 -3.18
CA ARG A 166 -15.05 -8.89 -2.38
C ARG A 166 -15.22 -10.41 -2.22
N ALA A 167 -16.09 -10.83 -1.32
CA ALA A 167 -16.28 -12.25 -0.96
C ALA A 167 -16.57 -13.18 -2.15
N GLY A 168 -17.21 -12.67 -3.22
CA GLY A 168 -17.46 -13.41 -4.46
C GLY A 168 -16.40 -13.20 -5.55
N GLY A 169 -15.28 -12.51 -5.25
CA GLY A 169 -14.23 -12.17 -6.23
C GLY A 169 -14.58 -10.97 -7.13
N GLU A 170 -15.62 -10.20 -6.79
CA GLU A 170 -16.05 -9.06 -7.59
C GLU A 170 -15.04 -7.93 -7.59
N LEU A 171 -14.88 -7.31 -8.76
CA LEU A 171 -14.06 -6.12 -8.93
C LEU A 171 -14.81 -4.86 -8.45
N VAL A 172 -14.10 -4.01 -7.73
CA VAL A 172 -14.62 -2.71 -7.31
C VAL A 172 -14.40 -1.69 -8.42
N ARG A 173 -15.47 -1.19 -9.03
CA ARG A 173 -15.43 -0.22 -10.14
C ARG A 173 -15.62 1.22 -9.70
N SER A 174 -16.28 1.44 -8.56
CA SER A 174 -16.54 2.79 -8.00
C SER A 174 -16.60 2.73 -6.48
N ARG A 175 -16.24 3.82 -5.85
CA ARG A 175 -16.27 4.02 -4.39
C ARG A 175 -16.97 5.32 -4.04
N LYS A 176 -17.50 5.40 -2.82
CA LYS A 176 -17.93 6.67 -2.22
C LYS A 176 -16.67 7.43 -1.76
N GLY A 177 -16.76 8.77 -1.74
CA GLY A 177 -15.74 9.59 -1.13
C GLY A 177 -15.74 9.45 0.40
N VAL A 178 -14.57 9.59 1.00
CA VAL A 178 -14.35 9.68 2.44
C VAL A 178 -13.65 11.00 2.72
N ALA A 179 -14.02 11.68 3.80
CA ALA A 179 -13.36 12.90 4.25
C ALA A 179 -13.34 12.92 5.78
N ASP A 180 -12.18 13.25 6.34
CA ASP A 180 -12.01 13.50 7.75
C ASP A 180 -12.01 15.01 8.00
N LEU A 181 -12.83 15.47 8.95
CA LEU A 181 -12.94 16.87 9.33
C LEU A 181 -12.50 17.03 10.79
N LYS A 182 -11.51 17.90 11.01
CA LYS A 182 -11.12 18.32 12.34
C LYS A 182 -11.58 19.75 12.60
N VAL A 183 -12.54 19.93 13.52
CA VAL A 183 -13.02 21.23 13.97
C VAL A 183 -12.43 21.53 15.35
N VAL A 184 -11.80 22.68 15.50
CA VAL A 184 -11.19 23.11 16.76
C VAL A 184 -11.89 24.36 17.25
N PHE A 185 -12.63 24.25 18.35
CA PHE A 185 -13.22 25.38 19.04
C PHE A 185 -12.23 25.89 20.09
N ARG A 186 -12.00 27.20 20.12
CA ARG A 186 -11.12 27.84 21.07
C ARG A 186 -11.94 28.77 22.00
N GLY A 187 -11.92 28.45 23.28
CA GLY A 187 -12.51 29.26 24.31
C GLY A 187 -11.50 30.13 25.05
N ARG A 188 -12.00 30.99 25.94
CA ARG A 188 -11.22 31.77 26.89
C ARG A 188 -11.71 31.51 28.30
N SER A 189 -10.81 31.08 29.18
CA SER A 189 -11.11 30.79 30.57
C SER A 189 -11.42 32.08 31.35
N ALA A 190 -12.46 32.08 32.19
CA ALA A 190 -12.76 33.12 33.14
C ALA A 190 -13.41 32.51 34.39
N HIS A 191 -13.36 33.23 35.52
CA HIS A 191 -14.02 32.77 36.74
C HIS A 191 -15.54 32.97 36.62
N ALA A 192 -16.31 31.90 36.73
CA ALA A 192 -17.74 31.86 36.45
C ALA A 192 -18.58 32.81 37.34
N GLY A 193 -18.13 33.10 38.56
CA GLY A 193 -18.83 33.99 39.47
C GLY A 193 -18.33 35.45 39.54
N ASN A 194 -17.04 35.68 39.22
CA ASN A 194 -16.45 37.00 39.37
C ASN A 194 -16.45 37.80 38.06
N ASN A 195 -16.09 37.17 36.95
CA ASN A 195 -15.95 37.85 35.67
C ASN A 195 -16.33 36.94 34.48
N PRO A 196 -17.57 36.40 34.48
CA PRO A 196 -18.01 35.52 33.38
C PRO A 196 -18.00 36.17 32.01
N GLN A 197 -18.15 37.51 31.96
CA GLN A 197 -18.12 38.30 30.72
C GLN A 197 -16.74 38.31 30.03
N ASP A 198 -15.66 37.98 30.77
CA ASP A 198 -14.31 37.86 30.20
C ASP A 198 -14.02 36.49 29.59
N GLY A 199 -14.92 35.53 29.81
CA GLY A 199 -14.85 34.19 29.28
C GLY A 199 -15.43 34.05 27.88
N ALA A 200 -15.05 32.97 27.19
CA ALA A 200 -15.69 32.51 25.97
C ALA A 200 -15.81 30.97 26.03
N ASN A 201 -17.01 30.45 26.01
CA ASN A 201 -17.25 29.01 26.12
C ASN A 201 -17.07 28.36 24.74
N ALA A 202 -16.05 27.52 24.59
CA ALA A 202 -15.76 26.83 23.35
C ALA A 202 -16.89 25.84 22.90
N ASN A 203 -17.75 25.42 23.82
CA ASN A 203 -18.84 24.49 23.51
C ASN A 203 -20.14 25.18 23.06
N VAL A 204 -20.17 26.50 23.04
CA VAL A 204 -21.38 27.32 22.76
C VAL A 204 -21.11 28.33 21.63
N ALA A 205 -20.08 28.11 20.85
CA ALA A 205 -19.71 28.98 19.72
C ALA A 205 -20.50 28.65 18.46
#